data_014540552b0ae9b75be2c27cb78544be
#
_entry.id   014540552b0ae9b75be2c27cb78544be
#
_cell.length_a   1.000
_cell.length_b   1.000
_cell.length_c   1.000
_cell.angle_alpha   90.00
_cell.angle_beta   90.00
_cell.angle_gamma   90.00
#
_symmetry.space_group_name_H-M   'P 1'
#
loop_
_entity.id
_entity.type
_entity.pdbx_description
1 polymer ?
#
loop_
_entity_poly.entity_id
_entity_poly.type
_entity_poly.pdbx_seq_one_letter_code
_entity_poly.pdbx_strand_id
1 'polypeptide(L)'
;MVARTEPLPVQTGRVKHTHRRTLSVFADLRSTLHVRLRTSLVQPATAVQLHDAKVRISWSPDHGPDVDLAVLSELTGFDTESFLPELSGPIPETLTTTVGRGEFAVVDLSAPRFCEELADVGPDFGLVGRALLGENFDQAELRASFATTHQRAVIVANMEIGHKWRGAAYGLLATELVLGELGRCADVAALFPMKPGLEDLAARDASARALADYWGRIGFAEFNGIMAMQLPVPAG
;
A
#
# COMPACT_ATOMS: atom_id res chain seq x y z
N MET A 1 -26.65 47.12 -1.54
CA MET A 1 -27.00 46.02 -0.62
C MET A 1 -26.80 44.71 -1.38
N VAL A 2 -25.60 44.09 -1.23
CA VAL A 2 -25.19 42.92 -1.99
C VAL A 2 -25.33 41.72 -1.05
N ALA A 3 -26.24 40.83 -1.36
CA ALA A 3 -26.46 39.58 -0.59
C ALA A 3 -25.24 38.65 -0.76
N ARG A 4 -24.54 38.37 0.33
CA ARG A 4 -23.54 37.30 0.43
C ARG A 4 -24.26 35.96 0.43
N THR A 5 -24.09 35.18 -0.61
CA THR A 5 -24.48 33.79 -0.66
C THR A 5 -23.41 32.97 0.07
N GLU A 6 -23.71 32.45 1.22
CA GLU A 6 -22.85 31.50 1.92
C GLU A 6 -22.84 30.16 1.15
N PRO A 7 -21.66 29.53 0.95
CA PRO A 7 -21.61 28.21 0.37
C PRO A 7 -22.17 27.17 1.35
N LEU A 8 -23.10 26.35 0.88
CA LEU A 8 -23.66 25.22 1.61
C LEU A 8 -22.55 24.20 1.95
N PRO A 9 -22.53 23.64 3.17
CA PRO A 9 -21.56 22.61 3.52
C PRO A 9 -21.83 21.36 2.68
N VAL A 10 -20.81 20.90 1.95
CA VAL A 10 -20.80 19.62 1.26
C VAL A 10 -20.84 18.53 2.31
N GLN A 11 -21.99 17.93 2.53
CA GLN A 11 -22.11 16.71 3.30
C GLN A 11 -21.52 15.55 2.51
N THR A 12 -20.28 15.19 2.80
CA THR A 12 -19.67 13.94 2.35
C THR A 12 -20.34 12.76 3.05
N GLY A 13 -21.45 12.30 2.50
CA GLY A 13 -22.11 11.07 2.89
C GLY A 13 -21.25 9.87 2.55
N ARG A 14 -20.40 9.42 3.47
CA ARG A 14 -19.64 8.19 3.37
C ARG A 14 -20.58 7.00 3.40
N VAL A 15 -20.93 6.45 2.25
CA VAL A 15 -21.55 5.13 2.14
C VAL A 15 -20.51 4.08 2.47
N LYS A 16 -20.61 3.47 3.66
CA LYS A 16 -19.67 2.49 4.18
C LYS A 16 -20.01 1.08 3.67
N HIS A 17 -19.68 0.75 2.44
CA HIS A 17 -19.48 -0.67 2.07
C HIS A 17 -18.02 -1.02 2.29
N THR A 18 -17.73 -1.70 3.38
CA THR A 18 -16.36 -2.11 3.73
C THR A 18 -16.22 -3.59 3.45
N HIS A 19 -15.55 -3.96 2.35
CA HIS A 19 -15.07 -5.32 2.14
C HIS A 19 -13.73 -5.49 2.87
N ARG A 20 -13.58 -6.59 3.60
CA ARG A 20 -12.34 -6.95 4.29
C ARG A 20 -11.84 -8.27 3.74
N ARG A 21 -10.58 -8.31 3.31
CA ARG A 21 -9.87 -9.53 2.89
C ARG A 21 -8.58 -9.67 3.68
N THR A 22 -8.18 -10.89 3.95
CA THR A 22 -6.88 -11.19 4.57
C THR A 22 -6.08 -12.04 3.59
N LEU A 23 -4.89 -11.57 3.25
CA LEU A 23 -3.91 -12.24 2.41
C LEU A 23 -2.78 -12.72 3.32
N SER A 24 -2.16 -13.85 3.02
CA SER A 24 -1.13 -14.42 3.89
C SER A 24 -0.01 -15.05 3.08
N VAL A 25 1.21 -14.90 3.55
CA VAL A 25 2.41 -15.57 3.04
C VAL A 25 3.35 -15.90 4.19
N PHE A 26 4.10 -16.98 4.06
CA PHE A 26 5.19 -17.26 5.01
C PHE A 26 6.30 -16.21 4.81
N ALA A 27 6.61 -15.47 5.85
CA ALA A 27 7.67 -14.47 5.84
C ALA A 27 9.04 -15.12 6.10
N ASP A 28 9.03 -16.18 6.93
CA ASP A 28 10.14 -17.07 7.22
C ASP A 28 9.60 -18.43 7.70
N LEU A 29 10.48 -19.33 8.15
CA LEU A 29 10.09 -20.67 8.62
C LEU A 29 9.21 -20.66 9.89
N ARG A 30 9.12 -19.54 10.61
CA ARG A 30 8.45 -19.42 11.91
C ARG A 30 7.36 -18.37 11.96
N SER A 31 7.26 -17.52 10.95
CA SER A 31 6.30 -16.42 10.92
C SER A 31 5.50 -16.35 9.64
N THR A 32 4.25 -15.95 9.76
CA THR A 32 3.36 -15.70 8.64
C THR A 32 3.02 -14.23 8.57
N LEU A 33 3.26 -13.62 7.41
CA LEU A 33 2.83 -12.26 7.12
C LEU A 33 1.37 -12.27 6.67
N HIS A 34 0.57 -11.47 7.33
CA HIS A 34 -0.84 -11.26 6.97
C HIS A 34 -1.06 -9.82 6.56
N VAL A 35 -1.70 -9.62 5.42
CA VAL A 35 -2.16 -8.29 5.01
C VAL A 35 -3.67 -8.26 5.03
N ARG A 36 -4.23 -7.41 5.87
CA ARG A 36 -5.67 -7.16 5.92
C ARG A 36 -6.01 -5.96 5.06
N LEU A 37 -6.62 -6.22 3.91
CA LEU A 37 -7.14 -5.18 3.03
C LEU A 37 -8.52 -4.73 3.48
N ARG A 38 -8.72 -3.42 3.47
CA ARG A 38 -10.02 -2.77 3.64
C ARG A 38 -10.27 -1.88 2.45
N THR A 39 -11.30 -2.18 1.68
CA THR A 39 -11.75 -1.35 0.57
C THR A 39 -12.73 -0.30 1.07
N SER A 40 -12.49 0.96 0.73
CA SER A 40 -13.38 2.08 0.97
C SER A 40 -13.90 2.57 -0.38
N LEU A 41 -15.16 2.35 -0.67
CA LEU A 41 -15.82 2.97 -1.83
C LEU A 41 -16.08 4.43 -1.50
N VAL A 42 -15.42 5.34 -2.20
CA VAL A 42 -15.61 6.80 -1.98
C VAL A 42 -16.96 7.26 -2.50
N GLN A 43 -17.37 6.78 -3.66
CA GLN A 43 -18.71 6.92 -4.25
C GLN A 43 -18.91 5.84 -5.33
N PRO A 44 -20.16 5.42 -5.64
CA PRO A 44 -20.40 4.33 -6.61
C PRO A 44 -20.07 4.68 -8.08
N ALA A 45 -19.68 5.91 -8.40
CA ALA A 45 -19.40 6.39 -9.74
C ALA A 45 -18.00 6.99 -9.91
N THR A 46 -17.06 6.72 -8.98
CA THR A 46 -15.70 7.25 -9.08
C THR A 46 -14.79 6.29 -9.85
N ALA A 47 -13.86 6.87 -10.62
CA ALA A 47 -12.80 6.13 -11.29
C ALA A 47 -11.79 5.53 -10.29
N VAL A 48 -11.79 5.99 -9.03
CA VAL A 48 -10.81 5.67 -8.00
C VAL A 48 -11.43 4.88 -6.87
N GLN A 49 -10.87 3.71 -6.57
CA GLN A 49 -11.22 2.87 -5.44
C GLN A 49 -10.07 2.81 -4.45
N LEU A 50 -10.28 3.27 -3.22
CA LEU A 50 -9.24 3.29 -2.18
C LEU A 50 -9.20 2.01 -1.36
N HIS A 51 -7.98 1.61 -1.00
CA HIS A 51 -7.71 0.44 -0.20
C HIS A 51 -6.69 0.75 0.89
N ASP A 52 -7.03 0.44 2.13
CA ASP A 52 -6.13 0.47 3.27
C ASP A 52 -5.59 -0.95 3.54
N ALA A 53 -4.30 -1.08 3.69
CA ALA A 53 -3.64 -2.32 4.08
C ALA A 53 -3.12 -2.22 5.52
N LYS A 54 -3.47 -3.20 6.35
CA LYS A 54 -2.85 -3.39 7.66
C LYS A 54 -1.96 -4.62 7.62
N VAL A 55 -0.67 -4.42 7.81
CA VAL A 55 0.34 -5.48 7.78
C VAL A 55 0.53 -6.03 9.19
N ARG A 56 0.40 -7.35 9.35
CA ARG A 56 0.54 -8.04 10.62
C ARG A 56 1.46 -9.24 10.44
N ILE A 57 2.18 -9.60 11.47
CA ILE A 57 2.94 -10.85 11.55
C ILE A 57 2.34 -11.69 12.68
N SER A 58 2.19 -12.98 12.42
CA SER A 58 1.83 -13.96 13.43
C SER A 58 2.88 -15.04 13.55
N TRP A 59 3.10 -15.50 14.77
CA TRP A 59 3.94 -16.63 15.11
C TRP A 59 3.09 -17.70 15.77
N SER A 60 3.31 -18.98 15.39
CA SER A 60 2.72 -20.12 16.07
C SER A 60 3.73 -20.67 17.08
N PRO A 61 3.36 -20.83 18.34
CA PRO A 61 4.23 -21.44 19.38
C PRO A 61 4.54 -22.91 19.11
N ASP A 62 3.81 -23.59 18.23
CA ASP A 62 4.01 -25.01 17.91
C ASP A 62 5.35 -25.34 17.23
N HIS A 63 6.16 -24.33 16.91
CA HIS A 63 7.44 -24.53 16.23
C HIS A 63 8.64 -24.63 17.21
N GLY A 64 8.42 -24.98 18.45
CA GLY A 64 9.46 -25.34 19.44
C GLY A 64 9.52 -24.42 20.67
N PRO A 65 10.01 -24.94 21.79
CA PRO A 65 10.03 -24.25 23.08
C PRO A 65 11.02 -23.07 23.16
N ASP A 66 11.75 -22.80 22.08
CA ASP A 66 12.86 -21.81 22.06
C ASP A 66 12.50 -20.52 21.30
N VAL A 67 11.23 -20.14 21.24
CA VAL A 67 10.95 -18.73 20.95
C VAL A 67 11.35 -17.96 22.20
N ASP A 68 12.60 -17.47 22.20
CA ASP A 68 13.12 -16.65 23.27
C ASP A 68 12.17 -15.46 23.44
N LEU A 69 11.41 -15.49 24.54
CA LEU A 69 10.50 -14.39 24.90
C LEU A 69 11.26 -13.05 24.97
N ALA A 70 12.57 -13.08 25.22
CA ALA A 70 13.43 -11.92 25.17
C ALA A 70 13.54 -11.39 23.71
N VAL A 71 13.69 -12.25 22.71
CA VAL A 71 13.71 -11.85 21.30
C VAL A 71 12.35 -11.32 20.87
N LEU A 72 11.25 -11.93 21.30
CA LEU A 72 9.90 -11.41 21.07
C LEU A 72 9.69 -10.05 21.75
N SER A 73 10.16 -9.88 22.97
CA SER A 73 10.11 -8.61 23.68
C SER A 73 10.91 -7.53 22.96
N GLU A 74 12.12 -7.84 22.55
CA GLU A 74 12.97 -6.93 21.80
C GLU A 74 12.36 -6.56 20.43
N LEU A 75 11.81 -7.53 19.71
CA LEU A 75 11.18 -7.33 18.41
C LEU A 75 9.82 -6.62 18.51
N THR A 76 9.02 -6.92 19.50
CA THR A 76 7.67 -6.33 19.64
C THR A 76 7.66 -5.05 20.43
N GLY A 77 8.70 -4.82 21.25
CA GLY A 77 8.77 -3.74 22.24
C GLY A 77 7.74 -3.91 23.36
N PHE A 78 7.18 -5.09 23.51
CA PHE A 78 6.42 -5.47 24.68
C PHE A 78 7.40 -5.78 25.81
N ASP A 79 7.21 -5.14 26.94
CA ASP A 79 7.88 -5.51 28.17
C ASP A 79 7.31 -6.86 28.61
N THR A 80 8.12 -7.92 28.49
CA THR A 80 7.73 -9.27 28.89
C THR A 80 7.42 -9.37 30.37
N GLU A 81 8.03 -8.54 31.21
CA GLU A 81 7.75 -8.52 32.66
C GLU A 81 6.33 -7.99 32.95
N SER A 82 5.83 -7.07 32.12
CA SER A 82 4.45 -6.57 32.24
C SER A 82 3.41 -7.57 31.74
N PHE A 83 3.80 -8.53 30.91
CA PHE A 83 2.88 -9.50 30.28
C PHE A 83 2.81 -10.85 31.00
N LEU A 84 3.86 -11.21 31.77
CA LEU A 84 3.91 -12.47 32.51
C LEU A 84 2.74 -12.69 33.49
N PRO A 85 2.17 -11.68 34.16
CA PRO A 85 0.99 -11.87 35.00
C PRO A 85 -0.31 -12.13 34.23
N GLU A 86 -0.43 -11.61 33.01
CA GLU A 86 -1.63 -11.81 32.16
C GLU A 86 -1.57 -13.14 31.40
N LEU A 87 -0.39 -13.73 31.24
CA LEU A 87 -0.16 -15.06 30.67
C LEU A 87 -0.39 -16.21 31.66
N SER A 88 -0.99 -15.97 32.83
CA SER A 88 -1.45 -17.07 33.71
C SER A 88 -2.60 -17.89 33.12
N GLY A 89 -3.07 -17.55 31.93
CA GLY A 89 -3.96 -18.33 31.09
C GLY A 89 -3.21 -19.19 30.06
N PRO A 90 -3.90 -20.05 29.30
CA PRO A 90 -3.27 -20.77 28.22
C PRO A 90 -2.65 -19.79 27.23
N ILE A 91 -1.36 -20.00 26.88
CA ILE A 91 -0.65 -19.20 25.88
C ILE A 91 -1.49 -19.21 24.61
N PRO A 92 -1.85 -18.04 24.04
CA PRO A 92 -2.66 -18.02 22.82
C PRO A 92 -1.92 -18.78 21.72
N GLU A 93 -2.63 -19.66 21.00
CA GLU A 93 -2.10 -20.50 19.93
C GLU A 93 -1.33 -19.71 18.86
N THR A 94 -1.55 -18.40 18.79
CA THR A 94 -0.89 -17.51 17.82
C THR A 94 -0.74 -16.12 18.37
N LEU A 95 0.51 -15.66 18.45
CA LEU A 95 0.83 -14.27 18.76
C LEU A 95 0.79 -13.46 17.47
N THR A 96 0.08 -12.34 17.45
CA THR A 96 -0.04 -11.49 16.26
C THR A 96 0.21 -10.04 16.60
N THR A 97 1.12 -9.38 15.86
CA THR A 97 1.40 -7.94 16.01
C THR A 97 1.22 -7.19 14.69
N THR A 98 0.92 -5.89 14.79
CA THR A 98 0.88 -5.01 13.63
C THR A 98 2.25 -4.43 13.38
N VAL A 99 2.79 -4.64 12.18
CA VAL A 99 4.14 -4.23 11.79
C VAL A 99 4.15 -3.09 10.79
N GLY A 100 3.01 -2.81 10.15
CA GLY A 100 2.94 -1.74 9.15
C GLY A 100 1.52 -1.46 8.65
N ARG A 101 1.48 -0.49 7.75
CA ARG A 101 0.26 -0.07 7.04
C ARG A 101 0.61 0.37 5.63
N GLY A 102 -0.36 0.30 4.72
CA GLY A 102 -0.22 0.79 3.35
C GLY A 102 -1.51 1.40 2.84
N GLU A 103 -1.38 2.27 1.85
CA GLU A 103 -2.48 2.94 1.16
C GLU A 103 -2.34 2.70 -0.34
N PHE A 104 -3.40 2.24 -0.95
CA PHE A 104 -3.46 1.87 -2.35
C PHE A 104 -4.70 2.44 -3.01
N ALA A 105 -4.63 2.67 -4.32
CA ALA A 105 -5.81 2.96 -5.12
C ALA A 105 -5.84 2.04 -6.35
N VAL A 106 -7.02 1.57 -6.70
CA VAL A 106 -7.28 1.02 -8.05
C VAL A 106 -7.97 2.10 -8.85
N VAL A 107 -7.43 2.43 -10.00
CA VAL A 107 -7.93 3.51 -10.86
C VAL A 107 -8.30 2.97 -12.24
N ASP A 108 -9.43 3.44 -12.74
CA ASP A 108 -9.86 3.22 -14.12
C ASP A 108 -9.25 4.31 -15.02
N LEU A 109 -8.24 3.93 -15.80
CA LEU A 109 -7.51 4.83 -16.69
C LEU A 109 -8.35 5.29 -17.91
N SER A 110 -9.48 4.63 -18.19
CA SER A 110 -10.39 5.02 -19.25
C SER A 110 -11.32 6.18 -18.85
N ALA A 111 -11.46 6.41 -17.54
CA ALA A 111 -12.31 7.49 -17.05
C ALA A 111 -11.68 8.86 -17.34
N PRO A 112 -12.44 9.81 -17.94
CA PRO A 112 -11.87 11.06 -18.44
C PRO A 112 -11.33 11.99 -17.34
N ARG A 113 -11.73 11.77 -16.08
CA ARG A 113 -11.35 12.62 -14.93
C ARG A 113 -10.53 11.89 -13.88
N PHE A 114 -9.95 10.73 -14.18
CA PHE A 114 -9.24 9.94 -13.19
C PHE A 114 -8.07 10.69 -12.51
N CYS A 115 -7.37 11.54 -13.25
CA CYS A 115 -6.27 12.34 -12.69
C CYS A 115 -6.75 13.39 -11.69
N GLU A 116 -7.90 14.02 -11.95
CA GLU A 116 -8.51 14.99 -11.04
C GLU A 116 -8.98 14.29 -9.76
N GLU A 117 -9.67 13.16 -9.92
CA GLU A 117 -10.12 12.35 -8.79
C GLU A 117 -8.97 11.82 -7.93
N LEU A 118 -7.85 11.43 -8.56
CA LEU A 118 -6.63 11.04 -7.83
C LEU A 118 -6.02 12.25 -7.09
N ALA A 119 -5.98 13.42 -7.70
CA ALA A 119 -5.49 14.65 -7.06
C ALA A 119 -6.36 15.05 -5.85
N ASP A 120 -7.66 14.84 -5.92
CA ASP A 120 -8.59 15.06 -4.81
C ASP A 120 -8.37 14.09 -3.63
N VAL A 121 -7.86 12.88 -3.91
CA VAL A 121 -7.46 11.91 -2.86
C VAL A 121 -6.20 12.37 -2.15
N GLY A 122 -5.20 12.84 -2.89
CA GLY A 122 -3.96 13.35 -2.33
C GLY A 122 -2.91 13.70 -3.39
N PRO A 123 -1.92 14.55 -3.03
CA PRO A 123 -0.93 15.05 -3.97
C PRO A 123 -0.09 13.96 -4.63
N ASP A 124 0.31 12.93 -3.88
CA ASP A 124 1.12 11.81 -4.39
C ASP A 124 0.34 10.99 -5.40
N PHE A 125 -0.95 10.75 -5.15
CA PHE A 125 -1.84 10.10 -6.10
C PHE A 125 -1.99 10.91 -7.39
N GLY A 126 -2.14 12.24 -7.27
CA GLY A 126 -2.25 13.13 -8.42
C GLY A 126 -0.97 13.20 -9.26
N LEU A 127 0.21 13.10 -8.64
CA LEU A 127 1.49 13.01 -9.35
C LEU A 127 1.59 11.73 -10.17
N VAL A 128 1.27 10.58 -9.56
CA VAL A 128 1.26 9.29 -10.25
C VAL A 128 0.24 9.29 -11.39
N GLY A 129 -0.96 9.79 -11.16
CA GLY A 129 -1.99 9.89 -12.20
C GLY A 129 -1.54 10.67 -13.42
N ARG A 130 -0.88 11.81 -13.22
CA ARG A 130 -0.33 12.64 -14.32
C ARG A 130 0.79 11.92 -15.08
N ALA A 131 1.69 11.25 -14.38
CA ALA A 131 2.75 10.48 -15.02
C ALA A 131 2.20 9.30 -15.86
N LEU A 132 1.15 8.62 -15.39
CA LEU A 132 0.47 7.58 -16.15
C LEU A 132 -0.28 8.12 -17.38
N LEU A 133 -0.79 9.35 -17.30
CA LEU A 133 -1.47 10.00 -18.42
C LEU A 133 -0.49 10.44 -19.52
N GLY A 134 0.74 10.76 -19.15
CA GLY A 134 1.79 11.25 -20.05
C GLY A 134 1.66 12.74 -20.39
N GLU A 135 2.69 13.26 -21.06
CA GLU A 135 2.77 14.69 -21.41
C GLU A 135 1.65 15.16 -22.35
N ASN A 136 1.22 14.28 -23.26
CA ASN A 136 0.19 14.59 -24.25
C ASN A 136 -1.23 14.27 -23.77
N PHE A 137 -1.40 13.84 -22.55
CA PHE A 137 -2.71 13.45 -21.97
C PHE A 137 -3.46 12.36 -22.76
N ASP A 138 -2.75 11.47 -23.44
CA ASP A 138 -3.31 10.43 -24.31
C ASP A 138 -2.91 8.99 -23.92
N GLN A 139 -2.09 8.83 -22.89
CA GLN A 139 -1.56 7.53 -22.44
C GLN A 139 -0.76 6.78 -23.52
N ALA A 140 -0.28 7.46 -24.56
CA ALA A 140 0.44 6.79 -25.65
C ALA A 140 1.71 6.10 -25.14
N GLU A 141 2.47 6.76 -24.27
CA GLU A 141 3.67 6.22 -23.65
C GLU A 141 3.37 5.02 -22.75
N LEU A 142 2.26 5.10 -21.98
CA LEU A 142 1.82 3.98 -21.13
C LEU A 142 1.50 2.75 -21.99
N ARG A 143 0.73 2.93 -23.08
CA ARG A 143 0.36 1.83 -23.99
C ARG A 143 1.54 1.28 -24.77
N ALA A 144 2.55 2.09 -25.02
CA ALA A 144 3.80 1.64 -25.66
C ALA A 144 4.68 0.81 -24.71
N SER A 145 4.62 1.08 -23.41
CA SER A 145 5.48 0.46 -22.39
C SER A 145 4.83 -0.74 -21.71
N PHE A 146 3.50 -0.77 -21.62
CA PHE A 146 2.75 -1.78 -20.87
C PHE A 146 1.57 -2.32 -21.68
N ALA A 147 1.27 -3.61 -21.50
CA ALA A 147 0.02 -4.18 -21.98
C ALA A 147 -1.16 -3.62 -21.18
N THR A 148 -2.11 -2.96 -21.83
CA THR A 148 -3.25 -2.28 -21.18
C THR A 148 -4.57 -2.94 -21.55
N THR A 149 -4.81 -4.15 -21.06
CA THR A 149 -6.00 -4.95 -21.37
C THR A 149 -7.22 -4.50 -20.57
N HIS A 150 -7.04 -4.25 -19.27
CA HIS A 150 -8.11 -3.87 -18.35
C HIS A 150 -8.28 -2.35 -18.22
N GLN A 151 -7.33 -1.58 -18.75
CA GLN A 151 -7.26 -0.13 -18.62
C GLN A 151 -7.34 0.33 -17.16
N ARG A 152 -6.71 -0.42 -16.26
CA ARG A 152 -6.67 -0.11 -14.84
C ARG A 152 -5.25 -0.15 -14.31
N ALA A 153 -4.99 0.70 -13.33
CA ALA A 153 -3.74 0.69 -12.57
C ALA A 153 -3.97 0.54 -11.08
N VAL A 154 -3.00 -0.07 -10.40
CA VAL A 154 -2.90 -0.05 -8.93
C VAL A 154 -1.85 0.99 -8.56
N ILE A 155 -2.24 2.00 -7.81
CA ILE A 155 -1.31 3.01 -7.29
C ILE A 155 -0.96 2.64 -5.84
N VAL A 156 0.33 2.54 -5.55
CA VAL A 156 0.87 2.39 -4.20
C VAL A 156 1.23 3.78 -3.70
N ALA A 157 0.37 4.39 -2.89
CA ALA A 157 0.64 5.73 -2.36
C ALA A 157 1.60 5.68 -1.19
N ASN A 158 1.43 4.68 -0.31
CA ASN A 158 2.27 4.54 0.86
C ASN A 158 2.37 3.06 1.26
N MET A 159 3.56 2.67 1.76
CA MET A 159 3.79 1.42 2.49
C MET A 159 4.78 1.71 3.62
N GLU A 160 4.26 1.82 4.82
CA GLU A 160 5.05 2.14 6.02
C GLU A 160 5.21 0.90 6.90
N ILE A 161 6.44 0.54 7.16
CA ILE A 161 6.81 -0.50 8.13
C ILE A 161 7.39 0.17 9.37
N GLY A 162 6.88 -0.19 10.53
CA GLY A 162 7.33 0.32 11.82
C GLY A 162 8.85 0.13 11.99
N HIS A 163 9.51 1.11 12.59
CA HIS A 163 10.97 1.19 12.67
C HIS A 163 11.64 -0.12 13.11
N LYS A 164 11.09 -0.79 14.13
CA LYS A 164 11.58 -2.06 14.66
C LYS A 164 11.53 -3.24 13.68
N TRP A 165 10.70 -3.13 12.63
CA TRP A 165 10.42 -4.18 11.66
C TRP A 165 11.08 -3.94 10.31
N ARG A 166 11.87 -2.88 10.19
CA ARG A 166 12.59 -2.54 8.95
C ARG A 166 13.76 -3.49 8.75
N GLY A 167 14.15 -3.68 7.48
CA GLY A 167 15.27 -4.53 7.12
C GLY A 167 14.89 -5.97 6.70
N ALA A 168 13.75 -6.50 7.17
CA ALA A 168 13.28 -7.85 6.84
C ALA A 168 12.40 -7.94 5.57
N ALA A 169 12.43 -6.90 4.72
CA ALA A 169 11.66 -6.83 3.47
C ALA A 169 10.12 -6.95 3.61
N TYR A 170 9.57 -6.82 4.82
CA TYR A 170 8.13 -6.94 5.04
C TYR A 170 7.29 -5.98 4.21
N GLY A 171 7.81 -4.77 3.90
CA GLY A 171 7.14 -3.82 3.02
C GLY A 171 7.00 -4.35 1.60
N LEU A 172 8.04 -4.98 1.04
CA LEU A 172 8.00 -5.59 -0.29
C LEU A 172 7.02 -6.76 -0.33
N LEU A 173 7.15 -7.71 0.60
CA LEU A 173 6.26 -8.88 0.69
C LEU A 173 4.80 -8.46 0.85
N ALA A 174 4.51 -7.47 1.69
CA ALA A 174 3.16 -6.96 1.87
C ALA A 174 2.63 -6.31 0.59
N THR A 175 3.46 -5.54 -0.11
CA THR A 175 3.09 -4.92 -1.38
C THR A 175 2.85 -5.96 -2.46
N GLU A 176 3.71 -6.97 -2.61
CA GLU A 176 3.51 -8.07 -3.56
C GLU A 176 2.19 -8.80 -3.32
N LEU A 177 1.85 -9.09 -2.06
CA LEU A 177 0.55 -9.70 -1.72
C LEU A 177 -0.63 -8.83 -2.13
N VAL A 178 -0.55 -7.52 -1.86
CA VAL A 178 -1.60 -6.57 -2.24
C VAL A 178 -1.71 -6.46 -3.75
N LEU A 179 -0.58 -6.34 -4.45
CA LEU A 179 -0.56 -6.28 -5.92
C LEU A 179 -1.06 -7.56 -6.55
N GLY A 180 -0.75 -8.73 -5.97
CA GLY A 180 -1.29 -10.01 -6.43
C GLY A 180 -2.81 -10.12 -6.29
N GLU A 181 -3.42 -9.45 -5.31
CA GLU A 181 -4.87 -9.42 -5.12
C GLU A 181 -5.53 -8.32 -5.98
N LEU A 182 -5.06 -7.07 -5.89
CA LEU A 182 -5.65 -5.94 -6.61
C LEU A 182 -5.33 -5.98 -8.11
N GLY A 183 -4.18 -6.55 -8.48
CA GLY A 183 -3.71 -6.65 -9.85
C GLY A 183 -4.47 -7.65 -10.73
N ARG A 184 -5.38 -8.45 -10.16
CA ARG A 184 -6.20 -9.40 -10.95
C ARG A 184 -7.07 -8.73 -12.01
N CYS A 185 -7.34 -7.45 -11.85
CA CYS A 185 -8.16 -6.65 -12.76
C CYS A 185 -7.47 -5.33 -13.13
N ALA A 186 -6.16 -5.28 -13.06
CA ALA A 186 -5.36 -4.12 -13.41
C ALA A 186 -4.14 -4.55 -14.23
N ASP A 187 -3.65 -3.66 -15.07
CA ASP A 187 -2.54 -3.94 -15.99
C ASP A 187 -1.20 -3.50 -15.44
N VAL A 188 -1.20 -2.41 -14.67
CA VAL A 188 0.00 -1.71 -14.23
C VAL A 188 -0.07 -1.41 -12.74
N ALA A 189 1.04 -1.55 -12.02
CA ALA A 189 1.23 -0.95 -10.71
C ALA A 189 2.15 0.26 -10.84
N ALA A 190 1.87 1.33 -10.10
CA ALA A 190 2.66 2.56 -10.13
C ALA A 190 2.80 3.16 -8.73
N LEU A 191 3.93 3.84 -8.49
CA LEU A 191 4.21 4.54 -7.25
C LEU A 191 5.17 5.73 -7.49
N PHE A 192 5.15 6.68 -6.56
CA PHE A 192 6.10 7.77 -6.53
C PHE A 192 7.19 7.46 -5.49
N PRO A 193 8.47 7.26 -5.89
CA PRO A 193 9.53 6.80 -4.99
C PRO A 193 10.10 7.97 -4.17
N MET A 194 9.27 8.62 -3.37
CA MET A 194 9.70 9.77 -2.55
C MET A 194 9.25 9.60 -1.10
N LYS A 195 10.16 9.95 -0.19
CA LYS A 195 9.82 10.05 1.22
C LYS A 195 9.28 11.45 1.51
N PRO A 196 8.07 11.59 2.09
CA PRO A 196 7.53 12.89 2.44
C PRO A 196 8.38 13.58 3.53
N GLY A 197 8.35 14.94 3.53
CA GLY A 197 8.93 15.75 4.60
C GLY A 197 10.45 15.98 4.53
N LEU A 198 11.11 15.67 3.41
CA LEU A 198 12.52 16.03 3.20
C LEU A 198 12.58 17.39 2.51
N GLU A 199 13.19 18.39 3.17
CA GLU A 199 13.35 19.75 2.63
C GLU A 199 14.63 19.91 1.80
N ASP A 200 15.70 19.19 2.17
CA ASP A 200 16.96 19.23 1.45
C ASP A 200 16.91 18.46 0.14
N LEU A 201 17.24 19.10 -0.98
CA LEU A 201 17.20 18.52 -2.32
C LEU A 201 18.13 17.30 -2.46
N ALA A 202 19.35 17.39 -1.93
CA ALA A 202 20.32 16.29 -2.02
C ALA A 202 19.85 15.06 -1.22
N ALA A 203 19.24 15.28 -0.05
CA ALA A 203 18.64 14.24 0.76
C ALA A 203 17.40 13.63 0.06
N ARG A 204 16.60 14.45 -0.64
CA ARG A 204 15.46 13.98 -1.45
C ARG A 204 15.93 13.06 -2.57
N ASP A 205 16.93 13.47 -3.35
CA ASP A 205 17.45 12.70 -4.48
C ASP A 205 18.09 11.37 -4.01
N ALA A 206 18.83 11.42 -2.90
CA ALA A 206 19.40 10.21 -2.31
C ALA A 206 18.31 9.25 -1.82
N SER A 207 17.28 9.77 -1.16
CA SER A 207 16.13 8.99 -0.71
C SER A 207 15.32 8.40 -1.85
N ALA A 208 15.08 9.18 -2.92
CA ALA A 208 14.36 8.72 -4.10
C ALA A 208 15.10 7.55 -4.79
N ARG A 209 16.43 7.66 -4.96
CA ARG A 209 17.26 6.58 -5.50
C ARG A 209 17.20 5.33 -4.63
N ALA A 210 17.37 5.46 -3.32
CA ALA A 210 17.30 4.32 -2.41
C ALA A 210 15.93 3.63 -2.42
N LEU A 211 14.85 4.40 -2.55
CA LEU A 211 13.49 3.87 -2.70
C LEU A 211 13.28 3.23 -4.07
N ALA A 212 13.84 3.79 -5.14
CA ALA A 212 13.78 3.21 -6.47
C ALA A 212 14.50 1.83 -6.50
N ASP A 213 15.70 1.73 -5.92
CA ASP A 213 16.41 0.46 -5.76
C ASP A 213 15.63 -0.54 -4.92
N TYR A 214 14.98 -0.07 -3.85
CA TYR A 214 14.14 -0.91 -2.98
C TYR A 214 12.95 -1.50 -3.74
N TRP A 215 12.19 -0.66 -4.45
CA TRP A 215 11.03 -1.09 -5.23
C TRP A 215 11.39 -1.87 -6.49
N GLY A 216 12.56 -1.58 -7.07
CA GLY A 216 13.12 -2.35 -8.20
C GLY A 216 13.26 -3.84 -7.90
N ARG A 217 13.43 -4.23 -6.62
CA ARG A 217 13.53 -5.64 -6.18
C ARG A 217 12.27 -6.46 -6.44
N ILE A 218 11.12 -5.83 -6.58
CA ILE A 218 9.84 -6.49 -6.91
C ILE A 218 9.34 -6.14 -8.31
N GLY A 219 10.21 -5.58 -9.17
CA GLY A 219 9.95 -5.40 -10.59
C GLY A 219 9.50 -4.01 -11.02
N PHE A 220 9.46 -3.03 -10.11
CA PHE A 220 9.22 -1.65 -10.52
C PHE A 220 10.43 -1.08 -11.26
N ALA A 221 10.17 -0.35 -12.35
CA ALA A 221 11.16 0.38 -13.14
C ALA A 221 10.75 1.85 -13.30
N GLU A 222 11.71 2.69 -13.61
CA GLU A 222 11.43 4.12 -13.86
C GLU A 222 10.53 4.30 -15.08
N PHE A 223 9.52 5.15 -14.93
CA PHE A 223 8.56 5.53 -15.97
C PHE A 223 8.07 6.95 -15.71
N ASN A 224 8.37 7.91 -16.60
CA ASN A 224 7.90 9.32 -16.54
C ASN A 224 8.06 9.97 -15.15
N GLY A 225 9.21 9.77 -14.49
CA GLY A 225 9.50 10.34 -13.17
C GLY A 225 8.81 9.65 -11.98
N ILE A 226 8.11 8.55 -12.24
CA ILE A 226 7.57 7.63 -11.24
C ILE A 226 8.22 6.26 -11.42
N MET A 227 7.79 5.28 -10.62
CA MET A 227 8.09 3.88 -10.89
C MET A 227 6.82 3.13 -11.26
N ALA A 228 6.92 2.28 -12.28
CA ALA A 228 5.82 1.45 -12.72
C ALA A 228 6.28 0.02 -13.03
N MET A 229 5.35 -0.93 -12.97
CA MET A 229 5.57 -2.32 -13.36
C MET A 229 4.34 -2.91 -14.03
N GLN A 230 4.57 -3.82 -15.00
CA GLN A 230 3.50 -4.63 -15.57
C GLN A 230 3.00 -5.63 -14.52
N LEU A 231 1.69 -5.67 -14.31
CA LEU A 231 1.09 -6.71 -13.49
C LEU A 231 0.84 -7.99 -14.31
N PRO A 232 0.98 -9.17 -13.71
CA PRO A 232 0.75 -10.42 -14.42
C PRO A 232 -0.72 -10.51 -14.84
N VAL A 233 -0.96 -10.80 -16.11
CA VAL A 233 -2.30 -11.11 -16.60
C VAL A 233 -2.73 -12.44 -15.98
N PRO A 234 -3.89 -12.51 -15.29
CA PRO A 234 -4.37 -13.77 -14.75
C PRO A 234 -4.47 -14.80 -15.87
N ALA A 235 -3.85 -15.96 -15.67
CA ALA A 235 -4.11 -17.09 -16.56
C ALA A 235 -5.60 -17.44 -16.46
N GLY A 236 -6.34 -17.25 -17.56
CA GLY A 236 -7.77 -17.53 -17.67
C GLY A 236 -8.10 -19.02 -17.51
#